data_e8f3e871bc615510b8c7148d9e1c5e8f
#
_entry.id   e8f3e871bc615510b8c7148d9e1c5e8f
#
_cell.length_a   1.000
_cell.length_b   1.000
_cell.length_c   1.000
_cell.angle_alpha   90.00
_cell.angle_beta   90.00
_cell.angle_gamma   90.00
#
_symmetry.space_group_name_H-M   'P 1'
#
loop_
_entity.id
_entity.type
_entity.pdbx_description
1 polymer ?
#
loop_
_entity_poly.entity_id
_entity_poly.type
_entity_poly.pdbx_seq_one_letter_code
_entity_poly.pdbx_strand_id
1 'polypeptide(L)'
;ASDVYKRQVQLSLAGQEDYLALQQEAGLPLADYDGQTVTRCTYTVTNYPGRTGDVQVNLYLCGDVIVGGDIMALGENGFQASLLYPAENT
;
A
#
# COMPACT_ATOMS: atom_id res chain seq x y z
N ALA A 1 16.41 5.66 5.01
CA ALA A 1 16.69 5.52 3.60
C ALA A 1 15.86 4.43 2.99
N SER A 2 15.46 4.62 1.77
CA SER A 2 14.63 3.64 1.09
C SER A 2 14.76 3.81 -0.40
N ASP A 3 14.59 2.69 -1.09
CA ASP A 3 14.52 2.73 -2.55
C ASP A 3 13.07 3.01 -2.93
N VAL A 4 12.92 3.75 -4.02
CA VAL A 4 11.60 4.08 -4.53
C VAL A 4 11.51 3.59 -5.95
N TYR A 5 10.47 2.82 -6.24
CA TYR A 5 10.21 2.35 -7.58
C TYR A 5 8.83 2.84 -8.00
N LYS A 6 8.77 3.52 -9.14
CA LYS A 6 7.51 4.09 -9.63
C LYS A 6 7.23 3.59 -11.01
N ARG A 7 5.97 3.28 -11.28
CA ARG A 7 5.52 2.95 -12.63
C ARG A 7 4.04 3.22 -12.75
N GLN A 8 3.58 3.39 -13.98
CA GLN A 8 2.16 3.53 -14.23
C GLN A 8 1.55 2.15 -14.42
N VAL A 9 0.38 1.95 -13.82
CA VAL A 9 -0.36 0.69 -13.93
C VAL A 9 -1.83 1.02 -14.17
N GLN A 10 -2.50 0.13 -14.89
CA GLN A 10 -3.94 0.21 -15.00
C GLN A 10 -4.55 -0.66 -13.92
N LEU A 11 -5.38 -0.07 -13.08
CA LEU A 11 -5.98 -0.82 -11.98
C LEU A 11 -6.97 -1.86 -12.50
N SER A 12 -6.86 -3.05 -11.96
CA SER A 12 -7.78 -4.13 -12.26
C SER A 12 -8.11 -4.81 -10.93
N LEU A 13 -9.25 -4.44 -10.37
CA LEU A 13 -9.60 -4.83 -9.00
C LEU A 13 -10.56 -6.00 -8.92
N ALA A 14 -10.92 -6.59 -10.04
CA ALA A 14 -11.78 -7.77 -10.04
C ALA A 14 -11.09 -8.90 -9.26
N GLY A 15 -11.80 -9.49 -8.31
CA GLY A 15 -11.24 -10.55 -7.49
C GLY A 15 -10.31 -10.09 -6.38
N GLN A 16 -10.25 -8.79 -6.13
CA GLN A 16 -9.33 -8.22 -5.14
C GLN A 16 -10.08 -7.72 -3.91
N GLU A 17 -11.10 -8.46 -3.48
CA GLU A 17 -11.94 -8.01 -2.37
C GLU A 17 -11.15 -7.80 -1.07
N ASP A 18 -10.20 -8.68 -0.80
CA ASP A 18 -9.40 -8.55 0.42
C ASP A 18 -8.54 -7.30 0.38
N TYR A 19 -7.97 -7.00 -0.78
CA TYR A 19 -7.17 -5.80 -0.93
C TYR A 19 -8.03 -4.55 -0.80
N LEU A 20 -9.24 -4.58 -1.34
CA LEU A 20 -10.15 -3.45 -1.21
C LEU A 20 -10.57 -3.23 0.23
N ALA A 21 -10.70 -4.29 1.02
CA ALA A 21 -11.02 -4.15 2.44
C ALA A 21 -9.93 -3.37 3.18
N LEU A 22 -8.67 -3.61 2.83
CA LEU A 22 -7.56 -2.85 3.42
C LEU A 22 -7.66 -1.36 3.08
N GLN A 23 -8.09 -1.04 1.87
CA GLN A 23 -8.23 0.34 1.45
C GLN A 23 -9.36 1.03 2.22
N GLN A 24 -10.46 0.34 2.40
CA GLN A 24 -11.58 0.88 3.15
C GLN A 24 -11.21 1.12 4.61
N GLU A 25 -10.43 0.22 5.18
CA GLU A 25 -9.95 0.39 6.55
C GLU A 25 -9.14 1.66 6.70
N ALA A 26 -8.36 2.01 5.70
CA ALA A 26 -7.55 3.22 5.71
C ALA A 26 -8.30 4.45 5.20
N GLY A 27 -9.56 4.29 4.80
CA GLY A 27 -10.33 5.41 4.28
C GLY A 27 -9.93 5.85 2.90
N LEU A 28 -9.37 4.94 2.09
CA LEU A 28 -8.87 5.28 0.76
C LEU A 28 -9.85 4.83 -0.32
N PRO A 29 -10.06 5.65 -1.37
CA PRO A 29 -11.10 5.39 -2.37
C PRO A 29 -10.62 4.58 -3.57
N LEU A 30 -9.76 3.58 -3.36
CA LEU A 30 -9.17 2.85 -4.48
C LEU A 30 -10.22 2.25 -5.40
N ALA A 31 -11.33 1.76 -4.82
CA ALA A 31 -12.37 1.12 -5.62
C ALA A 31 -12.96 2.06 -6.68
N ASP A 32 -12.96 3.36 -6.41
CA ASP A 32 -13.49 4.34 -7.35
C ASP A 32 -12.59 4.53 -8.57
N TYR A 33 -11.40 3.99 -8.52
CA TYR A 33 -10.40 4.17 -9.58
C TYR A 33 -10.15 2.91 -10.38
N ASP A 34 -10.99 1.89 -10.20
CA ASP A 34 -10.88 0.65 -10.97
C ASP A 34 -10.94 0.95 -12.47
N GLY A 35 -10.01 0.37 -13.19
CA GLY A 35 -9.92 0.58 -14.64
C GLY A 35 -9.15 1.81 -15.06
N GLN A 36 -8.75 2.65 -14.12
CA GLN A 36 -8.00 3.86 -14.45
C GLN A 36 -6.50 3.61 -14.33
N THR A 37 -5.73 4.45 -15.02
CA THR A 37 -4.28 4.40 -14.94
C THR A 37 -3.83 5.27 -13.78
N VAL A 38 -3.04 4.68 -12.88
CA VAL A 38 -2.52 5.38 -11.71
C VAL A 38 -1.03 5.11 -11.62
N THR A 39 -0.33 5.88 -10.79
CA THR A 39 1.09 5.66 -10.54
C THR A 39 1.23 4.81 -9.29
N ARG A 40 1.95 3.70 -9.41
CA ARG A 40 2.26 2.85 -8.27
C ARG A 40 3.66 3.15 -7.79
N CYS A 41 3.79 3.51 -6.52
CA CYS A 41 5.09 3.78 -5.89
C CYS A 41 5.36 2.69 -4.87
N THR A 42 6.53 2.08 -4.94
CA THR A 42 6.92 1.04 -4.00
C THR A 42 8.17 1.53 -3.27
N TYR A 43 8.10 1.51 -1.95
CA TYR A 43 9.20 1.91 -1.07
C TYR A 43 9.61 0.72 -0.21
N THR A 44 10.91 0.56 0.01
CA THR A 44 11.40 -0.42 0.98
C THR A 44 11.96 0.34 2.16
N VAL A 45 11.44 0.05 3.35
CA VAL A 45 11.84 0.72 4.59
C VAL A 45 12.53 -0.28 5.46
N THR A 46 13.76 -0.01 5.85
CA THR A 46 14.57 -0.97 6.60
C THR A 46 14.49 -0.79 8.11
N ASN A 47 13.92 0.31 8.58
CA ASN A 47 13.82 0.57 10.01
C ASN A 47 12.41 0.99 10.41
N TYR A 48 11.43 0.31 9.86
CA TYR A 48 10.05 0.62 10.16
C TYR A 48 9.76 0.40 11.65
N PRO A 49 9.07 1.33 12.32
CA PRO A 49 8.81 1.20 13.77
C PRO A 49 8.06 -0.09 14.10
N GLY A 50 8.54 -0.79 15.12
CA GLY A 50 7.90 -2.02 15.57
C GLY A 50 8.31 -3.26 14.81
N ARG A 51 9.22 -3.15 13.85
CA ARG A 51 9.64 -4.29 13.04
C ARG A 51 11.15 -4.37 12.98
N THR A 52 11.66 -5.59 12.94
CA THR A 52 13.10 -5.83 12.79
C THR A 52 13.46 -6.19 11.36
N GLY A 53 12.48 -6.53 10.52
CA GLY A 53 12.72 -6.84 9.12
C GLY A 53 12.33 -5.69 8.23
N ASP A 54 12.55 -5.86 6.93
CA ASP A 54 12.18 -4.85 5.95
C ASP A 54 10.67 -4.78 5.81
N VAL A 55 10.18 -3.59 5.51
CA VAL A 55 8.77 -3.36 5.24
C VAL A 55 8.66 -2.69 3.89
N GLN A 56 7.76 -3.18 3.06
CA GLN A 56 7.49 -2.59 1.77
C GLN A 56 6.19 -1.80 1.83
N VAL A 57 6.23 -0.57 1.35
CA VAL A 57 5.05 0.29 1.31
C VAL A 57 4.70 0.54 -0.14
N ASN A 58 3.47 0.23 -0.51
CA ASN A 58 2.97 0.46 -1.85
C ASN A 58 1.92 1.56 -1.80
N LEU A 59 2.03 2.52 -2.71
CA LEU A 59 1.09 3.63 -2.81
C LEU A 59 0.56 3.72 -4.23
N TYR A 60 -0.72 3.98 -4.36
CA TYR A 60 -1.33 4.27 -5.65
C TYR A 60 -1.72 5.74 -5.67
N LEU A 61 -1.25 6.44 -6.69
CA LEU A 61 -1.46 7.88 -6.83
C LEU A 61 -2.21 8.18 -8.11
N CYS A 62 -3.21 9.04 -7.99
CA CYS A 62 -3.87 9.62 -9.16
C CYS A 62 -3.53 11.09 -9.15
N GLY A 63 -2.61 11.50 -10.05
CA GLY A 63 -2.01 12.82 -9.94
C GLY A 63 -1.21 12.93 -8.64
N ASP A 64 -1.55 13.88 -7.81
CA ASP A 64 -0.87 14.08 -6.53
C ASP A 64 -1.65 13.52 -5.36
N VAL A 65 -2.71 12.76 -5.62
CA VAL A 65 -3.59 12.28 -4.56
C VAL A 65 -3.36 10.79 -4.35
N ILE A 66 -3.16 10.39 -3.09
CA ILE A 66 -3.05 8.98 -2.74
C ILE A 66 -4.45 8.39 -2.74
N VAL A 67 -4.70 7.40 -3.59
CA VAL A 67 -6.02 6.78 -3.71
C VAL A 67 -6.03 5.35 -3.18
N GLY A 68 -4.88 4.78 -2.88
CA GLY A 68 -4.80 3.44 -2.33
C GLY A 68 -3.39 3.09 -1.92
N GLY A 69 -3.23 1.92 -1.33
CA GLY A 69 -1.93 1.42 -0.95
C GLY A 69 -2.00 0.38 0.14
N ASP A 70 -0.84 -0.13 0.50
CA ASP A 70 -0.74 -1.14 1.55
C ASP A 70 0.67 -1.17 2.10
N ILE A 71 0.81 -1.85 3.24
CA ILE A 71 2.10 -2.09 3.87
C ILE A 71 2.28 -3.60 3.92
N MET A 72 3.45 -4.07 3.49
CA MET A 72 3.76 -5.49 3.50
C MET A 72 5.03 -5.71 4.29
N ALA A 73 4.93 -6.47 5.38
CA ALA A 73 6.10 -6.84 6.16
C ALA A 73 6.74 -8.06 5.51
N LEU A 74 8.03 -7.98 5.25
CA LEU A 74 8.79 -9.05 4.61
C LEU A 74 9.43 -9.94 5.65
N GLY A 75 9.80 -11.16 5.24
CA GLY A 75 10.46 -12.10 6.13
C GLY A 75 9.54 -13.21 6.60
N GLU A 76 10.01 -13.97 7.60
CA GLU A 76 9.31 -15.18 8.04
C GLU A 76 7.90 -14.91 8.55
N ASN A 77 7.72 -13.82 9.28
CA ASN A 77 6.41 -13.47 9.84
C ASN A 77 5.79 -12.34 9.05
N GLY A 78 5.95 -12.39 7.74
CA GLY A 78 5.43 -11.34 6.88
C GLY A 78 3.92 -11.30 6.86
N PHE A 79 3.38 -10.12 6.60
CA PHE A 79 1.94 -9.94 6.49
C PHE A 79 1.66 -8.68 5.69
N GLN A 80 0.42 -8.55 5.25
CA GLN A 80 -0.05 -7.38 4.54
C GLN A 80 -1.04 -6.63 5.43
N ALA A 81 -0.93 -5.32 5.46
CA ALA A 81 -1.79 -4.48 6.28
C ALA A 81 -2.16 -3.21 5.54
N SER A 82 -3.13 -2.48 6.08
CA SER A 82 -3.52 -1.19 5.52
C SER A 82 -2.44 -0.16 5.80
N LEU A 83 -2.54 0.99 5.16
CA LEU A 83 -1.60 2.09 5.39
C LEU A 83 -1.69 2.67 6.80
N LEU A 84 -2.69 2.29 7.56
CA LEU A 84 -2.81 2.73 8.95
C LEU A 84 -1.90 1.97 9.91
N TYR A 85 -1.32 0.85 9.47
CA TYR A 85 -0.47 0.04 10.34
C TYR A 85 0.81 0.81 10.69
N PRO A 86 1.24 0.84 11.94
CA PRO A 86 0.63 0.34 13.17
C PRO A 86 -0.10 1.46 13.94
N ALA A 87 -0.89 2.25 13.27
CA ALA A 87 -1.47 3.48 13.81
C ALA A 87 -2.34 3.27 15.04
N GLU A 88 -2.97 2.12 15.12
CA GLU A 88 -3.85 1.83 16.24
C GLU A 88 -3.12 1.74 17.57
N ASN A 89 -1.82 1.79 17.56
CA ASN A 89 -1.03 1.74 18.78
C ASN A 89 -0.99 3.08 19.52
N THR A 90 -1.56 4.08 18.94
CA THR A 90 -1.56 5.39 19.55
C THR A 90 -2.64 5.49 20.60
#